data_bd4145d67b58041ce6cb7e7e4dab3081
#
_entry.id   bd4145d67b58041ce6cb7e7e4dab3081
#
_cell.length_a   1.000
_cell.length_b   1.000
_cell.length_c   1.000
_cell.angle_alpha   90.00
_cell.angle_beta   90.00
_cell.angle_gamma   90.00
#
_symmetry.space_group_name_H-M   'P 1'
#
loop_
_entity.id
_entity.type
_entity.pdbx_description
1 polymer ?
#
loop_
_entity_poly.entity_id
_entity_poly.type
_entity_poly.pdbx_seq_one_letter_code
_entity_poly.pdbx_strand_id
1 'polypeptide(L)'
;MKKLYFIAVLALAVTELRAQQDPHYTQYMYNMSVMNPAYAGSKEAVSGGLLYRKQWVEIEDAPTTGTFFIHSPVGRNVGLGLSVISDKIGPVEENNFYADFSYTLNLGGEKRLAFGLKAGLTMHKIDFNYIFETLPQPVPEDPFSAGNPNNTFLNVGSGVFYYTDKYYVAFSVPNMLKTKYLDFDGRQYGTEEMHYFLTGGYVFDINPNLKFKPFAMVKSSLNAPTSFDLSTNFMFYDKLELGATYRVEDSFGAMVNFAITPSLRVGYAYDHIVSDLNTVTPSSHEVMLLFDLNFPKKVSRSPRYF
;
A
#
# COMPACT_ATOMS: atom_id res chain seq x y z
N MET A 1 4.65 -47.32 10.84
CA MET A 1 5.53 -46.14 10.69
C MET A 1 5.55 -45.57 9.28
N LYS A 2 5.73 -46.36 8.20
CA LYS A 2 5.73 -45.82 6.80
C LYS A 2 4.44 -45.11 6.40
N LYS A 3 3.27 -45.51 6.89
CA LYS A 3 1.98 -44.83 6.61
C LYS A 3 1.86 -43.47 7.30
N LEU A 4 2.51 -43.29 8.47
CA LEU A 4 2.52 -42.00 9.18
C LEU A 4 3.38 -40.95 8.46
N TYR A 5 4.52 -41.38 7.87
CA TYR A 5 5.35 -40.51 7.05
C TYR A 5 4.64 -40.09 5.76
N PHE A 6 3.85 -40.97 5.16
CA PHE A 6 3.08 -40.67 3.96
C PHE A 6 1.96 -39.65 4.24
N ILE A 7 1.30 -39.74 5.40
CA ILE A 7 0.28 -38.79 5.85
C ILE A 7 0.94 -37.43 6.19
N ALA A 8 2.11 -37.43 6.84
CA ALA A 8 2.87 -36.22 7.13
C ALA A 8 3.38 -35.50 5.86
N VAL A 9 3.83 -36.27 4.86
CA VAL A 9 4.24 -35.71 3.54
C VAL A 9 3.02 -35.21 2.77
N LEU A 10 1.88 -35.90 2.84
CA LEU A 10 0.63 -35.44 2.20
C LEU A 10 0.07 -34.19 2.89
N ALA A 11 0.21 -34.06 4.22
CA ALA A 11 -0.18 -32.87 4.98
C ALA A 11 0.74 -31.66 4.71
N LEU A 12 2.01 -31.88 4.35
CA LEU A 12 2.95 -30.86 3.92
C LEU A 12 2.75 -30.43 2.45
N ALA A 13 2.07 -31.25 1.65
CA ALA A 13 1.78 -30.93 0.24
C ALA A 13 0.53 -30.06 0.05
N VAL A 14 -0.21 -29.75 1.11
CA VAL A 14 -1.29 -28.76 1.10
C VAL A 14 -0.74 -27.38 1.48
N THR A 15 0.34 -26.96 0.81
CA THR A 15 0.68 -25.55 0.74
C THR A 15 -0.28 -24.93 -0.25
N GLU A 16 -1.35 -24.35 0.25
CA GLU A 16 -2.25 -23.56 -0.56
C GLU A 16 -1.43 -22.48 -1.27
N LEU A 17 -1.49 -22.47 -2.60
CA LEU A 17 -1.03 -21.35 -3.41
C LEU A 17 -1.95 -20.16 -3.10
N ARG A 18 -1.52 -19.33 -2.17
CA ARG A 18 -2.24 -18.11 -1.77
C ARG A 18 -1.64 -16.97 -2.54
N ALA A 19 -2.23 -16.65 -3.66
CA ALA A 19 -1.84 -15.56 -4.51
C ALA A 19 -2.95 -14.52 -4.52
N GLN A 20 -2.77 -13.44 -3.84
CA GLN A 20 -3.19 -12.06 -4.10
C GLN A 20 -2.91 -11.25 -2.85
N GLN A 21 -1.87 -10.46 -2.90
CA GLN A 21 -1.53 -9.50 -1.86
C GLN A 21 -1.78 -8.11 -2.42
N ASP A 22 -2.36 -7.22 -1.59
CA ASP A 22 -2.40 -5.79 -1.90
C ASP A 22 -1.01 -5.28 -2.29
N PRO A 23 -0.91 -4.27 -3.17
CA PRO A 23 0.37 -3.70 -3.58
C PRO A 23 1.27 -3.36 -2.39
N HIS A 24 2.54 -3.76 -2.47
CA HIS A 24 3.55 -3.42 -1.48
C HIS A 24 4.24 -2.12 -1.89
N TYR A 25 4.35 -1.17 -0.96
CA TYR A 25 5.05 0.09 -1.16
C TYR A 25 6.32 0.14 -0.31
N THR A 26 7.45 0.50 -0.88
CA THR A 26 8.69 0.72 -0.14
C THR A 26 8.64 2.02 0.65
N GLN A 27 8.03 3.04 0.05
CA GLN A 27 7.83 4.36 0.64
C GLN A 27 6.46 4.51 1.33
N TYR A 28 5.97 3.45 2.00
CA TYR A 28 4.63 3.40 2.62
C TYR A 28 4.38 4.55 3.60
N MET A 29 5.41 5.05 4.30
CA MET A 29 5.30 6.14 5.25
C MET A 29 4.86 7.47 4.60
N TYR A 30 4.98 7.60 3.28
CA TYR A 30 4.52 8.77 2.51
C TYR A 30 3.20 8.53 1.79
N ASN A 31 2.71 7.29 1.79
CA ASN A 31 1.45 6.87 1.14
C ASN A 31 0.38 6.47 2.17
N MET A 32 0.45 7.03 3.37
CA MET A 32 -0.40 6.65 4.50
C MET A 32 -1.90 6.85 4.23
N SER A 33 -2.31 7.88 3.47
CA SER A 33 -3.72 8.13 3.17
C SER A 33 -4.38 7.01 2.34
N VAL A 34 -3.58 6.30 1.53
CA VAL A 34 -4.07 5.14 0.77
C VAL A 34 -4.36 3.96 1.70
N MET A 35 -3.47 3.72 2.66
CA MET A 35 -3.58 2.59 3.59
C MET A 35 -4.51 2.85 4.77
N ASN A 36 -4.63 4.12 5.23
CA ASN A 36 -5.40 4.44 6.43
C ASN A 36 -6.26 5.70 6.24
N PRO A 37 -7.59 5.57 6.16
CA PRO A 37 -8.49 6.71 5.98
C PRO A 37 -8.43 7.73 7.12
N ALA A 38 -8.01 7.33 8.34
CA ALA A 38 -7.86 8.25 9.46
C ALA A 38 -6.72 9.25 9.27
N TYR A 39 -5.83 9.01 8.30
CA TYR A 39 -4.74 9.93 7.95
C TYR A 39 -5.24 11.14 7.15
N ALA A 40 -6.41 11.06 6.51
CA ALA A 40 -6.96 12.15 5.70
C ALA A 40 -7.07 13.44 6.53
N GLY A 41 -6.52 14.55 6.02
CA GLY A 41 -6.53 15.86 6.69
C GLY A 41 -5.61 15.99 7.92
N SER A 42 -4.78 15.00 8.24
CA SER A 42 -3.82 15.06 9.35
C SER A 42 -2.70 16.09 9.13
N LYS A 43 -2.31 16.28 7.88
CA LYS A 43 -1.48 17.42 7.46
C LYS A 43 -2.38 18.64 7.33
N GLU A 44 -2.02 19.76 7.92
CA GLU A 44 -2.83 20.99 7.94
C GLU A 44 -2.83 21.76 6.60
N ALA A 45 -2.58 21.04 5.53
CA ALA A 45 -2.46 21.53 4.16
C ALA A 45 -3.31 20.65 3.24
N VAL A 46 -3.57 21.10 2.03
CA VAL A 46 -3.94 20.19 0.94
C VAL A 46 -2.67 19.44 0.55
N SER A 47 -2.68 18.16 0.80
CA SER A 47 -1.54 17.27 0.57
C SER A 47 -1.92 16.16 -0.39
N GLY A 48 -0.98 15.77 -1.23
CA GLY A 48 -1.22 14.68 -2.15
C GLY A 48 0.06 14.15 -2.76
N GLY A 49 -0.09 13.11 -3.58
CA GLY A 49 1.04 12.49 -4.23
C GLY A 49 0.66 11.61 -5.40
N LEU A 50 1.67 11.36 -6.20
CA LEU A 50 1.71 10.35 -7.24
C LEU A 50 2.81 9.36 -6.88
N LEU A 51 2.51 8.08 -7.04
CA LEU A 51 3.46 7.01 -6.84
C LEU A 51 3.33 6.04 -8.02
N TYR A 52 4.46 5.62 -8.54
CA TYR A 52 4.55 4.58 -9.56
C TYR A 52 5.56 3.54 -9.12
N ARG A 53 5.15 2.28 -9.09
CA ARG A 53 5.98 1.15 -8.71
C ARG A 53 5.94 0.09 -9.79
N LYS A 54 7.11 -0.39 -10.18
CA LYS A 54 7.28 -1.58 -11.00
C LYS A 54 8.04 -2.62 -10.18
N GLN A 55 7.38 -3.73 -9.88
CA GLN A 55 7.98 -4.85 -9.17
C GLN A 55 8.62 -5.81 -10.17
N TRP A 56 9.64 -6.55 -9.74
CA TRP A 56 10.24 -7.67 -10.48
C TRP A 56 10.55 -7.32 -11.94
N VAL A 57 11.39 -6.30 -12.13
CA VAL A 57 11.57 -5.59 -13.42
C VAL A 57 11.97 -6.51 -14.58
N GLU A 58 12.65 -7.62 -14.29
CA GLU A 58 13.11 -8.61 -15.27
C GLU A 58 12.03 -9.62 -15.68
N ILE A 59 10.89 -9.65 -15.00
CA ILE A 59 9.76 -10.51 -15.34
C ILE A 59 8.84 -9.76 -16.29
N GLU A 60 8.51 -10.40 -17.41
CA GLU A 60 7.47 -9.90 -18.32
C GLU A 60 6.12 -9.90 -17.60
N ASP A 61 5.33 -8.84 -17.80
CA ASP A 61 4.02 -8.64 -17.16
C ASP A 61 4.03 -8.61 -15.62
N ALA A 62 5.18 -8.35 -15.03
CA ALA A 62 5.33 -8.17 -13.59
C ALA A 62 4.44 -7.01 -13.06
N PRO A 63 4.09 -7.05 -11.76
CA PRO A 63 3.18 -6.08 -11.16
C PRO A 63 3.61 -4.63 -11.38
N THR A 64 2.68 -3.80 -11.83
CA THR A 64 2.87 -2.38 -12.02
C THR A 64 1.73 -1.62 -11.34
N THR A 65 2.07 -0.79 -10.36
CA THR A 65 1.10 -0.05 -9.56
C THR A 65 1.28 1.44 -9.75
N GLY A 66 0.21 2.12 -10.17
CA GLY A 66 0.09 3.58 -10.16
C GLY A 66 -0.84 4.03 -9.05
N THR A 67 -0.44 5.02 -8.26
CA THR A 67 -1.26 5.56 -7.19
C THR A 67 -1.31 7.07 -7.26
N PHE A 68 -2.51 7.62 -7.14
CA PHE A 68 -2.75 9.05 -6.90
C PHE A 68 -3.54 9.19 -5.61
N PHE A 69 -3.19 10.15 -4.79
CA PHE A 69 -3.98 10.52 -3.63
C PHE A 69 -3.94 12.02 -3.36
N ILE A 70 -5.00 12.52 -2.78
CA ILE A 70 -5.09 13.90 -2.30
C ILE A 70 -5.98 13.92 -1.05
N HIS A 71 -5.59 14.69 -0.05
CA HIS A 71 -6.39 14.89 1.14
C HIS A 71 -6.22 16.29 1.71
N SER A 72 -7.22 16.73 2.46
CA SER A 72 -7.23 18.07 3.08
C SER A 72 -8.07 18.08 4.37
N PRO A 73 -7.69 18.89 5.35
CA PRO A 73 -8.61 19.24 6.42
C PRO A 73 -9.74 20.13 5.86
N VAL A 74 -10.98 19.81 6.22
CA VAL A 74 -12.19 20.58 5.86
C VAL A 74 -12.89 21.06 7.13
N GLY A 75 -12.31 22.02 7.80
CA GLY A 75 -12.79 22.53 9.08
C GLY A 75 -11.84 22.22 10.23
N ARG A 76 -12.36 22.13 11.47
CA ARG A 76 -11.51 22.01 12.66
C ARG A 76 -11.06 20.58 12.94
N ASN A 77 -11.90 19.60 12.68
CA ASN A 77 -11.72 18.22 13.13
C ASN A 77 -11.97 17.20 12.01
N VAL A 78 -12.38 17.64 10.83
CA VAL A 78 -12.74 16.75 9.71
C VAL A 78 -11.67 16.82 8.63
N GLY A 79 -11.28 15.66 8.14
CA GLY A 79 -10.47 15.50 6.95
C GLY A 79 -11.22 14.74 5.88
N LEU A 80 -10.99 15.12 4.63
CA LEU A 80 -11.45 14.39 3.44
C LEU A 80 -10.27 14.00 2.58
N GLY A 81 -10.38 12.84 1.94
CA GLY A 81 -9.38 12.33 1.02
C GLY A 81 -10.03 11.66 -0.18
N LEU A 82 -9.27 11.60 -1.26
CA LEU A 82 -9.57 10.82 -2.46
C LEU A 82 -8.31 10.08 -2.87
N SER A 83 -8.45 8.83 -3.31
CA SER A 83 -7.34 8.07 -3.88
C SER A 83 -7.80 7.21 -5.05
N VAL A 84 -6.87 7.03 -5.98
CA VAL A 84 -7.01 6.14 -7.14
C VAL A 84 -5.78 5.25 -7.16
N ILE A 85 -5.99 3.95 -7.25
CA ILE A 85 -4.93 2.95 -7.38
C ILE A 85 -5.23 2.15 -8.63
N SER A 86 -4.27 2.06 -9.53
CA SER A 86 -4.31 1.20 -10.70
C SER A 86 -3.21 0.17 -10.59
N ASP A 87 -3.58 -1.08 -10.50
CA ASP A 87 -2.67 -2.22 -10.40
C ASP A 87 -2.86 -3.15 -11.58
N LYS A 88 -1.75 -3.58 -12.19
CA LYS A 88 -1.77 -4.49 -13.32
C LYS A 88 -0.76 -5.60 -13.10
N ILE A 89 -1.21 -6.85 -13.21
CA ILE A 89 -0.39 -8.05 -13.07
C ILE A 89 -0.77 -9.01 -14.20
N GLY A 90 0.08 -9.12 -15.22
CA GLY A 90 -0.22 -9.92 -16.40
C GLY A 90 -1.56 -9.52 -17.04
N PRO A 91 -2.51 -10.46 -17.18
CA PRO A 91 -3.84 -10.21 -17.76
C PRO A 91 -4.84 -9.55 -16.79
N VAL A 92 -4.47 -9.40 -15.51
CA VAL A 92 -5.36 -8.86 -14.48
C VAL A 92 -5.09 -7.36 -14.30
N GLU A 93 -6.14 -6.56 -14.37
CA GLU A 93 -6.13 -5.12 -14.09
C GLU A 93 -7.16 -4.80 -13.02
N GLU A 94 -6.72 -4.09 -11.98
CA GLU A 94 -7.56 -3.62 -10.90
C GLU A 94 -7.43 -2.11 -10.74
N ASN A 95 -8.57 -1.42 -10.79
CA ASN A 95 -8.66 0.02 -10.59
C ASN A 95 -9.54 0.33 -9.40
N ASN A 96 -8.97 0.94 -8.38
CA ASN A 96 -9.62 1.29 -7.13
C ASN A 96 -9.82 2.79 -7.02
N PHE A 97 -11.04 3.22 -6.68
CA PHE A 97 -11.43 4.61 -6.48
C PHE A 97 -12.00 4.75 -5.08
N TYR A 98 -11.34 5.50 -4.22
CA TYR A 98 -11.72 5.63 -2.82
C TYR A 98 -11.93 7.08 -2.42
N ALA A 99 -12.91 7.28 -1.54
CA ALA A 99 -13.10 8.49 -0.77
C ALA A 99 -12.92 8.18 0.72
N ASP A 100 -12.17 9.05 1.40
CA ASP A 100 -11.86 8.95 2.81
C ASP A 100 -12.51 10.08 3.59
N PHE A 101 -13.06 9.74 4.74
CA PHE A 101 -13.55 10.67 5.75
C PHE A 101 -12.81 10.41 7.05
N SER A 102 -12.31 11.45 7.70
CA SER A 102 -11.70 11.34 9.01
C SER A 102 -12.28 12.34 10.00
N TYR A 103 -12.30 11.95 11.26
CA TYR A 103 -12.63 12.83 12.38
C TYR A 103 -11.56 12.76 13.45
N THR A 104 -10.96 13.91 13.78
CA THR A 104 -9.82 14.04 14.69
C THR A 104 -10.24 14.61 16.03
N LEU A 105 -9.94 13.90 17.11
CA LEU A 105 -10.10 14.33 18.49
C LEU A 105 -8.80 14.96 18.99
N ASN A 106 -8.90 16.16 19.58
CA ASN A 106 -7.80 16.76 20.33
C ASN A 106 -7.79 16.20 21.76
N LEU A 107 -6.71 15.52 22.11
CA LEU A 107 -6.52 14.92 23.44
C LEU A 107 -5.74 15.82 24.42
N GLY A 108 -5.44 17.04 24.00
CA GLY A 108 -4.65 18.01 24.76
C GLY A 108 -3.17 18.04 24.33
N GLY A 109 -2.58 19.23 24.36
CA GLY A 109 -1.23 19.46 23.84
C GLY A 109 -1.15 19.13 22.34
N GLU A 110 -0.12 18.36 21.98
CA GLU A 110 0.14 17.93 20.60
C GLU A 110 -0.52 16.58 20.25
N LYS A 111 -1.23 15.96 21.20
CA LYS A 111 -1.81 14.62 21.04
C LYS A 111 -3.14 14.67 20.28
N ARG A 112 -3.25 13.88 19.24
CA ARG A 112 -4.45 13.76 18.41
C ARG A 112 -4.78 12.30 18.16
N LEU A 113 -6.06 12.00 18.07
CA LEU A 113 -6.60 10.69 17.73
C LEU A 113 -7.62 10.86 16.63
N ALA A 114 -7.35 10.34 15.45
CA ALA A 114 -8.27 10.37 14.32
C ALA A 114 -8.88 8.99 14.09
N PHE A 115 -10.16 9.00 13.72
CA PHE A 115 -10.91 7.85 13.22
C PHE A 115 -11.24 8.09 11.77
N GLY A 116 -11.10 7.07 10.93
CA GLY A 116 -11.33 7.19 9.50
C GLY A 116 -12.27 6.13 8.96
N LEU A 117 -13.02 6.52 7.96
CA LEU A 117 -13.86 5.64 7.15
C LEU A 117 -13.47 5.84 5.68
N LYS A 118 -13.38 4.73 4.96
CA LYS A 118 -13.12 4.65 3.52
C LYS A 118 -14.32 4.02 2.84
N ALA A 119 -14.71 4.56 1.70
CA ALA A 119 -15.70 3.95 0.82
C ALA A 119 -15.26 4.12 -0.63
N GLY A 120 -15.52 3.14 -1.46
CA GLY A 120 -15.11 3.21 -2.86
C GLY A 120 -15.58 2.06 -3.71
N LEU A 121 -15.04 2.04 -4.92
CA LEU A 121 -15.32 1.06 -5.96
C LEU A 121 -14.02 0.43 -6.42
N THR A 122 -14.02 -0.88 -6.56
CA THR A 122 -12.97 -1.67 -7.20
C THR A 122 -13.49 -2.18 -8.53
N MET A 123 -12.82 -1.81 -9.62
CA MET A 123 -13.05 -2.34 -10.97
C MET A 123 -11.99 -3.37 -11.27
N HIS A 124 -12.40 -4.62 -11.41
CA HIS A 124 -11.52 -5.75 -11.68
C HIS A 124 -11.81 -6.31 -13.08
N LYS A 125 -10.76 -6.40 -13.89
CA LYS A 125 -10.82 -6.89 -15.26
C LYS A 125 -9.80 -7.99 -15.47
N ILE A 126 -10.20 -9.07 -16.15
CA ILE A 126 -9.30 -10.13 -16.60
C ILE A 126 -9.35 -10.18 -18.14
N ASP A 127 -8.20 -10.06 -18.77
CA ASP A 127 -8.06 -10.19 -20.23
C ASP A 127 -7.82 -11.65 -20.62
N PHE A 128 -8.90 -12.36 -20.90
CA PHE A 128 -8.82 -13.76 -21.35
C PHE A 128 -8.23 -13.89 -22.75
N ASN A 129 -8.37 -12.89 -23.63
CA ASN A 129 -7.76 -12.95 -24.95
C ASN A 129 -6.25 -13.02 -24.83
N TYR A 130 -5.67 -12.21 -23.94
CA TYR A 130 -4.24 -12.26 -23.62
C TYR A 130 -3.82 -13.65 -23.11
N ILE A 131 -4.61 -14.27 -22.22
CA ILE A 131 -4.34 -15.63 -21.70
C ILE A 131 -4.34 -16.66 -22.85
N PHE A 132 -5.34 -16.61 -23.73
CA PHE A 132 -5.45 -17.56 -24.83
C PHE A 132 -4.36 -17.39 -25.89
N GLU A 133 -3.94 -16.16 -26.16
CA GLU A 133 -2.85 -15.88 -27.10
C GLU A 133 -1.49 -16.36 -26.59
N THR A 134 -1.30 -16.42 -25.28
CA THR A 134 -0.04 -16.86 -24.65
C THR A 134 0.02 -18.37 -24.39
N LEU A 135 -1.10 -19.09 -24.48
CA LEU A 135 -1.11 -20.54 -24.31
C LEU A 135 -0.49 -21.27 -25.52
N PRO A 136 0.33 -22.32 -25.27
CA PRO A 136 1.03 -23.07 -26.33
C PRO A 136 0.09 -23.82 -27.27
N GLN A 137 -1.16 -24.06 -26.87
CA GLN A 137 -2.18 -24.71 -27.67
C GLN A 137 -3.54 -24.01 -27.47
N PRO A 138 -4.33 -23.80 -28.54
CA PRO A 138 -5.69 -23.30 -28.39
C PRO A 138 -6.49 -24.27 -27.52
N VAL A 139 -7.18 -23.78 -26.52
CA VAL A 139 -8.15 -24.55 -25.74
C VAL A 139 -9.50 -24.39 -26.42
N PRO A 140 -9.99 -25.39 -27.21
CA PRO A 140 -11.30 -25.33 -27.82
C PRO A 140 -12.36 -25.46 -26.73
N GLU A 141 -13.42 -24.65 -26.81
CA GLU A 141 -14.59 -24.71 -25.94
C GLU A 141 -14.34 -24.37 -24.43
N ASP A 142 -13.39 -23.48 -24.11
CA ASP A 142 -13.31 -22.96 -22.77
C ASP A 142 -14.53 -22.06 -22.50
N PRO A 143 -15.32 -22.35 -21.45
CA PRO A 143 -16.47 -21.53 -21.10
C PRO A 143 -16.10 -20.07 -20.76
N PHE A 144 -14.83 -19.82 -20.42
CA PHE A 144 -14.28 -18.47 -20.18
C PHE A 144 -13.94 -17.72 -21.49
N SER A 145 -13.93 -18.39 -22.65
CA SER A 145 -13.64 -17.74 -23.94
C SER A 145 -14.74 -16.77 -24.40
N ALA A 146 -15.87 -16.72 -23.70
CA ALA A 146 -17.02 -15.89 -24.07
C ALA A 146 -16.88 -14.39 -23.73
N GLY A 147 -15.71 -13.90 -23.31
CA GLY A 147 -15.47 -12.48 -23.08
C GLY A 147 -14.59 -12.18 -21.87
N ASN A 148 -14.13 -10.94 -21.78
CA ASN A 148 -13.35 -10.45 -20.68
C ASN A 148 -14.28 -10.04 -19.53
N PRO A 149 -14.36 -10.76 -18.40
CA PRO A 149 -15.19 -10.37 -17.29
C PRO A 149 -14.69 -9.05 -16.70
N ASN A 150 -15.60 -8.11 -16.60
CA ASN A 150 -15.36 -6.81 -16.00
C ASN A 150 -16.35 -6.66 -14.83
N ASN A 151 -15.84 -6.74 -13.62
CA ASN A 151 -16.64 -6.72 -12.42
C ASN A 151 -16.36 -5.45 -11.62
N THR A 152 -17.41 -4.86 -11.07
CA THR A 152 -17.30 -3.69 -10.19
C THR A 152 -17.84 -4.03 -8.81
N PHE A 153 -17.05 -3.74 -7.78
CA PHE A 153 -17.36 -4.07 -6.41
C PHE A 153 -17.32 -2.83 -5.53
N LEU A 154 -18.22 -2.79 -4.55
CA LEU A 154 -18.15 -1.84 -3.47
C LEU A 154 -17.11 -2.28 -2.46
N ASN A 155 -16.35 -1.34 -1.93
CA ASN A 155 -15.44 -1.56 -0.84
C ASN A 155 -15.62 -0.52 0.26
N VAL A 156 -15.42 -0.93 1.50
CA VAL A 156 -15.39 -0.06 2.67
C VAL A 156 -14.19 -0.39 3.54
N GLY A 157 -13.67 0.60 4.22
CA GLY A 157 -12.54 0.44 5.12
C GLY A 157 -12.65 1.34 6.32
N SER A 158 -11.82 1.08 7.32
CA SER A 158 -11.75 1.90 8.52
C SER A 158 -10.31 1.97 9.03
N GLY A 159 -10.06 2.97 9.88
CA GLY A 159 -8.76 3.12 10.50
C GLY A 159 -8.78 4.04 11.71
N VAL A 160 -7.71 3.93 12.47
CA VAL A 160 -7.39 4.77 13.62
C VAL A 160 -5.98 5.29 13.45
N PHE A 161 -5.75 6.55 13.76
CA PHE A 161 -4.46 7.22 13.66
C PHE A 161 -4.23 8.08 14.89
N TYR A 162 -3.35 7.62 15.78
CA TYR A 162 -2.89 8.40 16.93
C TYR A 162 -1.56 9.05 16.60
N TYR A 163 -1.46 10.37 16.75
CA TYR A 163 -0.28 11.09 16.36
C TYR A 163 0.01 12.33 17.21
N THR A 164 1.26 12.72 17.18
CA THR A 164 1.82 13.94 17.75
C THR A 164 2.73 14.60 16.70
N ASP A 165 3.42 15.66 17.05
CA ASP A 165 4.41 16.27 16.17
C ASP A 165 5.64 15.38 15.93
N LYS A 166 5.86 14.34 16.77
CA LYS A 166 7.09 13.52 16.73
C LYS A 166 6.87 12.02 16.48
N TYR A 167 5.70 11.50 16.76
CA TYR A 167 5.45 10.07 16.58
C TYR A 167 3.99 9.79 16.24
N TYR A 168 3.79 8.66 15.62
CA TYR A 168 2.45 8.14 15.37
C TYR A 168 2.39 6.62 15.58
N VAL A 169 1.18 6.15 15.84
CA VAL A 169 0.78 4.74 15.76
C VAL A 169 -0.56 4.69 15.04
N ALA A 170 -0.69 3.80 14.07
CA ALA A 170 -1.88 3.69 13.26
C ALA A 170 -2.28 2.24 13.05
N PHE A 171 -3.58 1.99 13.03
CA PHE A 171 -4.17 0.71 12.66
C PHE A 171 -5.25 0.93 11.62
N SER A 172 -5.29 0.08 10.58
CA SER A 172 -6.31 0.19 9.54
C SER A 172 -6.65 -1.15 8.90
N VAL A 173 -7.85 -1.20 8.35
CA VAL A 173 -8.36 -2.25 7.47
C VAL A 173 -8.96 -1.52 6.27
N PRO A 174 -8.19 -1.24 5.20
CA PRO A 174 -8.65 -0.42 4.07
C PRO A 174 -9.72 -1.12 3.23
N ASN A 175 -9.72 -2.44 3.20
CA ASN A 175 -10.64 -3.29 2.46
C ASN A 175 -11.30 -4.29 3.40
N MET A 176 -12.57 -4.05 3.78
CA MET A 176 -13.29 -4.88 4.76
C MET A 176 -14.32 -5.81 4.11
N LEU A 177 -14.68 -5.57 2.86
CA LEU A 177 -15.65 -6.41 2.16
C LEU A 177 -14.90 -7.50 1.40
N LYS A 178 -15.27 -8.75 1.70
CA LYS A 178 -14.80 -9.90 0.92
C LYS A 178 -15.55 -9.96 -0.39
N THR A 179 -14.85 -9.73 -1.47
CA THR A 179 -15.40 -9.74 -2.82
C THR A 179 -14.92 -10.97 -3.56
N LYS A 180 -15.80 -11.54 -4.39
CA LYS A 180 -15.53 -12.70 -5.22
C LYS A 180 -15.36 -12.23 -6.66
N TYR A 181 -14.19 -12.47 -7.23
CA TYR A 181 -13.85 -11.96 -8.57
C TYR A 181 -14.53 -12.69 -9.71
N LEU A 182 -14.70 -14.03 -9.59
CA LEU A 182 -15.32 -14.86 -10.60
C LEU A 182 -16.29 -15.85 -9.98
N ASP A 183 -17.52 -15.91 -10.49
CA ASP A 183 -18.49 -16.97 -10.21
C ASP A 183 -18.80 -17.67 -11.53
N PHE A 184 -18.40 -18.93 -11.63
CA PHE A 184 -18.66 -19.75 -12.80
C PHE A 184 -19.30 -21.08 -12.37
N ASP A 185 -20.53 -21.31 -12.80
CA ASP A 185 -21.32 -22.51 -12.51
C ASP A 185 -21.38 -22.85 -10.99
N GLY A 186 -21.55 -21.79 -10.15
CA GLY A 186 -21.58 -21.89 -8.69
C GLY A 186 -20.22 -22.15 -8.05
N ARG A 187 -19.13 -22.20 -8.83
CA ARG A 187 -17.75 -22.22 -8.31
C ARG A 187 -17.18 -20.82 -8.31
N GLN A 188 -16.59 -20.45 -7.18
CA GLN A 188 -16.06 -19.13 -6.95
C GLN A 188 -14.54 -19.17 -7.03
N TYR A 189 -13.98 -18.27 -7.84
CA TYR A 189 -12.54 -18.17 -8.07
C TYR A 189 -12.08 -16.77 -7.73
N GLY A 190 -11.00 -16.68 -6.93
CA GLY A 190 -10.42 -15.43 -6.48
C GLY A 190 -11.33 -14.69 -5.47
N THR A 191 -10.80 -14.39 -4.30
CA THR A 191 -11.47 -13.59 -3.28
C THR A 191 -10.52 -12.49 -2.84
N GLU A 192 -11.04 -11.28 -2.72
CA GLU A 192 -10.33 -10.21 -2.04
C GLU A 192 -10.23 -10.58 -0.55
N GLU A 193 -9.04 -10.50 0.01
CA GLU A 193 -8.78 -10.80 1.42
C GLU A 193 -8.58 -9.52 2.21
N MET A 194 -9.12 -9.52 3.43
CA MET A 194 -8.92 -8.38 4.34
C MET A 194 -7.47 -8.30 4.79
N HIS A 195 -6.85 -7.15 4.61
CA HIS A 195 -5.53 -6.84 5.12
C HIS A 195 -5.62 -5.90 6.32
N TYR A 196 -4.85 -6.24 7.34
CA TYR A 196 -4.70 -5.46 8.57
C TYR A 196 -3.33 -4.80 8.56
N PHE A 197 -3.31 -3.49 8.73
CA PHE A 197 -2.07 -2.71 8.78
C PHE A 197 -1.91 -2.12 10.18
N LEU A 198 -0.77 -2.39 10.80
CA LEU A 198 -0.31 -1.71 12.01
C LEU A 198 0.98 -0.98 11.65
N THR A 199 0.98 0.35 11.76
CA THR A 199 2.15 1.16 11.40
C THR A 199 2.53 2.09 12.54
N GLY A 200 3.80 2.43 12.62
CA GLY A 200 4.31 3.39 13.59
C GLY A 200 5.60 4.04 13.11
N GLY A 201 5.83 5.24 13.58
CA GLY A 201 7.05 5.99 13.28
C GLY A 201 7.38 7.02 14.34
N TYR A 202 8.64 7.38 14.40
CA TYR A 202 9.14 8.40 15.31
C TYR A 202 10.13 9.32 14.59
N VAL A 203 10.19 10.59 15.02
CA VAL A 203 11.16 11.57 14.53
C VAL A 203 12.04 12.01 15.70
N PHE A 204 13.31 11.64 15.64
CA PHE A 204 14.34 12.10 16.56
C PHE A 204 15.08 13.30 15.97
N ASP A 205 15.05 14.45 16.61
CA ASP A 205 15.90 15.59 16.27
C ASP A 205 17.30 15.33 16.84
N ILE A 206 18.23 14.90 15.99
CA ILE A 206 19.64 14.70 16.40
C ILE A 206 20.32 16.05 16.58
N ASN A 207 20.08 16.97 15.64
CA ASN A 207 20.47 18.36 15.70
C ASN A 207 19.55 19.20 14.78
N PRO A 208 19.66 20.55 14.72
CA PRO A 208 18.80 21.39 13.89
C PRO A 208 18.79 21.02 12.40
N ASN A 209 19.84 20.37 11.91
CA ASN A 209 20.01 20.02 10.49
C ASN A 209 19.85 18.54 10.19
N LEU A 210 19.69 17.68 11.21
CA LEU A 210 19.64 16.23 11.04
C LEU A 210 18.53 15.63 11.90
N LYS A 211 17.63 14.92 11.25
CA LYS A 211 16.58 14.11 11.88
C LYS A 211 16.77 12.64 11.54
N PHE A 212 16.54 11.78 12.51
CA PHE A 212 16.48 10.33 12.36
C PHE A 212 15.03 9.87 12.48
N LYS A 213 14.55 9.10 11.49
CA LYS A 213 13.14 8.72 11.35
C LYS A 213 13.01 7.21 11.16
N PRO A 214 12.92 6.42 12.24
CA PRO A 214 12.56 5.01 12.15
C PRO A 214 11.05 4.85 11.94
N PHE A 215 10.70 3.83 11.12
CA PHE A 215 9.32 3.41 10.85
C PHE A 215 9.22 1.89 10.92
N ALA A 216 8.04 1.41 11.27
CA ALA A 216 7.72 0.01 11.23
C ALA A 216 6.30 -0.19 10.68
N MET A 217 6.11 -1.27 9.92
CA MET A 217 4.80 -1.71 9.44
C MET A 217 4.67 -3.22 9.63
N VAL A 218 3.52 -3.63 10.10
CA VAL A 218 3.06 -5.02 10.08
C VAL A 218 1.84 -5.06 9.17
N LYS A 219 1.92 -5.86 8.12
CA LYS A 219 0.80 -6.18 7.21
C LYS A 219 0.43 -7.64 7.43
N SER A 220 -0.81 -7.92 7.78
CA SER A 220 -1.30 -9.26 8.03
C SER A 220 -2.61 -9.50 7.30
N SER A 221 -2.81 -10.72 6.85
CA SER A 221 -4.09 -11.23 6.36
C SER A 221 -4.36 -12.58 7.03
N LEU A 222 -5.63 -12.96 7.22
CA LEU A 222 -5.96 -14.23 7.82
C LEU A 222 -5.49 -15.44 6.99
N ASN A 223 -5.29 -15.21 5.69
CA ASN A 223 -5.00 -16.26 4.72
C ASN A 223 -3.63 -16.09 4.01
N ALA A 224 -2.77 -15.18 4.47
CA ALA A 224 -1.42 -14.98 3.92
C ALA A 224 -0.40 -14.79 5.05
N PRO A 225 0.90 -15.08 4.80
CA PRO A 225 1.95 -14.79 5.75
C PRO A 225 1.97 -13.31 6.16
N THR A 226 2.22 -13.05 7.43
CA THR A 226 2.37 -11.68 7.94
C THR A 226 3.71 -11.11 7.49
N SER A 227 3.67 -9.92 6.87
CA SER A 227 4.85 -9.16 6.48
C SER A 227 5.25 -8.17 7.56
N PHE A 228 6.56 -8.00 7.76
CA PHE A 228 7.16 -7.05 8.69
C PHE A 228 8.14 -6.17 7.93
N ASP A 229 7.86 -4.87 7.87
CA ASP A 229 8.70 -3.89 7.21
C ASP A 229 9.31 -2.96 8.27
N LEU A 230 10.63 -2.86 8.27
CA LEU A 230 11.39 -1.94 9.12
C LEU A 230 12.12 -0.95 8.24
N SER A 231 11.94 0.34 8.49
CA SER A 231 12.56 1.40 7.71
C SER A 231 13.28 2.39 8.62
N THR A 232 14.35 2.95 8.12
CA THR A 232 15.13 3.97 8.83
C THR A 232 15.57 5.05 7.85
N ASN A 233 15.24 6.30 8.15
CA ASN A 233 15.54 7.42 7.29
C ASN A 233 16.32 8.49 8.05
N PHE A 234 17.26 9.12 7.38
CA PHE A 234 17.99 10.30 7.84
C PHE A 234 17.62 11.49 6.96
N MET A 235 17.05 12.53 7.56
CA MET A 235 16.66 13.76 6.87
C MET A 235 17.66 14.87 7.19
N PHE A 236 18.27 15.42 6.15
CA PHE A 236 19.27 16.47 6.20
C PHE A 236 18.68 17.80 5.74
N TYR A 237 18.79 18.84 6.58
CA TYR A 237 18.36 20.22 6.30
C TYR A 237 16.90 20.34 5.87
N ASP A 238 16.03 19.42 6.28
CA ASP A 238 14.63 19.27 5.84
C ASP A 238 14.46 19.13 4.30
N LYS A 239 15.54 18.83 3.58
CA LYS A 239 15.58 18.76 2.12
C LYS A 239 15.89 17.38 1.56
N LEU A 240 17.02 16.80 1.96
CA LEU A 240 17.47 15.49 1.50
C LEU A 240 17.15 14.45 2.55
N GLU A 241 16.51 13.38 2.13
CA GLU A 241 16.25 12.23 2.99
C GLU A 241 16.81 10.98 2.33
N LEU A 242 17.64 10.26 3.09
CA LEU A 242 18.21 8.97 2.70
C LEU A 242 17.67 7.92 3.64
N GLY A 243 17.19 6.82 3.10
CA GLY A 243 16.59 5.76 3.88
C GLY A 243 16.99 4.37 3.41
N ALA A 244 16.85 3.44 4.33
CA ALA A 244 16.94 2.00 4.07
C ALA A 244 15.72 1.32 4.67
N THR A 245 15.25 0.26 4.02
CA THR A 245 14.16 -0.58 4.49
C THR A 245 14.55 -2.03 4.43
N TYR A 246 14.01 -2.82 5.32
CA TYR A 246 14.13 -4.27 5.34
C TYR A 246 12.74 -4.87 5.50
N ARG A 247 12.31 -5.62 4.51
CA ARG A 247 11.11 -6.47 4.58
C ARG A 247 11.58 -7.89 4.86
N VAL A 248 11.14 -8.40 6.00
CA VAL A 248 11.58 -9.71 6.50
C VAL A 248 11.29 -10.80 5.47
N GLU A 249 12.30 -11.60 5.13
CA GLU A 249 12.25 -12.71 4.16
C GLU A 249 11.89 -12.33 2.72
N ASP A 250 11.83 -11.03 2.39
CA ASP A 250 11.47 -10.56 1.05
C ASP A 250 12.54 -9.70 0.39
N SER A 251 12.89 -8.54 0.97
CA SER A 251 13.75 -7.58 0.29
C SER A 251 14.49 -6.61 1.22
N PHE A 252 15.61 -6.08 0.72
CA PHE A 252 16.26 -4.88 1.24
C PHE A 252 16.03 -3.72 0.28
N GLY A 253 15.60 -2.58 0.80
CA GLY A 253 15.39 -1.39 0.00
C GLY A 253 16.30 -0.24 0.41
N ALA A 254 16.59 0.63 -0.56
CA ALA A 254 17.19 1.93 -0.35
C ALA A 254 16.31 3.01 -0.95
N MET A 255 16.22 4.17 -0.30
CA MET A 255 15.40 5.26 -0.79
C MET A 255 16.12 6.61 -0.68
N VAL A 256 15.82 7.48 -1.62
CA VAL A 256 16.24 8.88 -1.62
C VAL A 256 15.04 9.77 -1.89
N ASN A 257 14.83 10.77 -1.06
CA ASN A 257 13.79 11.77 -1.23
C ASN A 257 14.42 13.17 -1.18
N PHE A 258 13.99 14.04 -2.08
CA PHE A 258 14.52 15.41 -2.18
C PHE A 258 13.38 16.42 -2.29
N ALA A 259 13.38 17.42 -1.39
CA ALA A 259 12.47 18.55 -1.46
C ALA A 259 13.00 19.58 -2.47
N ILE A 260 12.40 19.59 -3.67
CA ILE A 260 12.71 20.57 -4.74
C ILE A 260 12.32 21.97 -4.26
N THR A 261 11.15 22.06 -3.65
CA THR A 261 10.64 23.27 -2.97
C THR A 261 10.07 22.87 -1.62
N PRO A 262 9.72 23.81 -0.72
CA PRO A 262 9.01 23.47 0.52
C PRO A 262 7.68 22.74 0.30
N SER A 263 7.08 22.88 -0.89
CA SER A 263 5.78 22.28 -1.24
C SER A 263 5.88 21.10 -2.20
N LEU A 264 7.06 20.76 -2.71
CA LEU A 264 7.23 19.69 -3.70
C LEU A 264 8.42 18.84 -3.36
N ARG A 265 8.19 17.53 -3.25
CA ARG A 265 9.20 16.51 -2.96
C ARG A 265 9.15 15.41 -4.02
N VAL A 266 10.30 14.96 -4.47
CA VAL A 266 10.46 13.78 -5.31
C VAL A 266 11.15 12.69 -4.53
N GLY A 267 10.78 11.45 -4.77
CA GLY A 267 11.36 10.28 -4.14
C GLY A 267 11.62 9.16 -5.14
N TYR A 268 12.64 8.38 -4.85
CA TYR A 268 12.95 7.14 -5.55
C TYR A 268 13.33 6.09 -4.53
N ALA A 269 12.83 4.86 -4.73
CA ALA A 269 13.25 3.71 -3.96
C ALA A 269 13.58 2.53 -4.89
N TYR A 270 14.54 1.75 -4.45
CA TYR A 270 15.00 0.51 -5.06
C TYR A 270 14.93 -0.60 -4.04
N ASP A 271 14.29 -1.73 -4.38
CA ASP A 271 14.30 -2.94 -3.55
C ASP A 271 15.14 -4.01 -4.23
N HIS A 272 16.05 -4.60 -3.47
CA HIS A 272 16.76 -5.81 -3.83
C HIS A 272 16.08 -7.01 -3.17
N ILE A 273 15.61 -7.93 -3.99
CA ILE A 273 14.88 -9.13 -3.55
C ILE A 273 15.86 -10.14 -2.99
N VAL A 274 15.55 -10.73 -1.84
CA VAL A 274 16.37 -11.74 -1.17
C VAL A 274 15.64 -13.08 -0.99
N SER A 275 14.35 -13.12 -1.33
CA SER A 275 13.58 -14.36 -1.38
C SER A 275 13.98 -15.22 -2.58
N ASP A 276 13.42 -16.41 -2.71
CA ASP A 276 13.67 -17.34 -3.82
C ASP A 276 13.44 -16.72 -5.21
N LEU A 277 12.64 -15.66 -5.29
CA LEU A 277 12.41 -14.88 -6.51
C LEU A 277 13.68 -14.19 -7.04
N ASN A 278 14.70 -13.98 -6.21
CA ASN A 278 15.97 -13.36 -6.62
C ASN A 278 16.67 -14.10 -7.78
N THR A 279 16.39 -15.38 -7.94
CA THR A 279 16.94 -16.19 -9.06
C THR A 279 16.37 -15.77 -10.42
N VAL A 280 15.21 -15.13 -10.46
CA VAL A 280 14.50 -14.71 -11.68
C VAL A 280 14.51 -13.20 -11.82
N THR A 281 14.37 -12.46 -10.72
CA THR A 281 14.33 -11.01 -10.70
C THR A 281 14.92 -10.45 -9.42
N PRO A 282 16.02 -9.67 -9.49
CA PRO A 282 16.65 -9.12 -8.30
C PRO A 282 16.03 -7.80 -7.84
N SER A 283 15.18 -7.13 -8.62
CA SER A 283 14.88 -5.72 -8.39
C SER A 283 13.42 -5.29 -8.55
N SER A 284 13.07 -4.27 -7.76
CA SER A 284 11.84 -3.46 -7.93
C SER A 284 12.16 -1.98 -7.79
N HIS A 285 11.44 -1.13 -8.50
CA HIS A 285 11.64 0.31 -8.52
C HIS A 285 10.36 1.06 -8.16
N GLU A 286 10.50 2.15 -7.42
CA GLU A 286 9.40 3.01 -7.02
C GLU A 286 9.80 4.48 -7.15
N VAL A 287 8.95 5.26 -7.82
CA VAL A 287 9.11 6.71 -7.97
C VAL A 287 7.93 7.41 -7.32
N MET A 288 8.19 8.51 -6.64
CA MET A 288 7.17 9.25 -5.89
C MET A 288 7.29 10.75 -6.13
N LEU A 289 6.16 11.42 -6.24
CA LEU A 289 6.03 12.87 -6.24
C LEU A 289 5.02 13.28 -5.17
N LEU A 290 5.43 14.08 -4.20
CA LEU A 290 4.55 14.59 -3.15
C LEU A 290 4.41 16.09 -3.26
N PHE A 291 3.23 16.60 -2.94
CA PHE A 291 2.98 18.03 -2.83
C PHE A 291 2.17 18.37 -1.59
N ASP A 292 2.53 19.50 -0.96
CA ASP A 292 1.85 20.10 0.18
C ASP A 292 1.55 21.57 -0.13
N LEU A 293 0.25 21.90 -0.29
CA LEU A 293 -0.20 23.26 -0.56
C LEU A 293 -0.68 23.90 0.75
N ASN A 294 0.14 24.75 1.32
CA ASN A 294 -0.17 25.47 2.54
C ASN A 294 -1.05 26.69 2.24
N PHE A 295 -2.24 26.74 2.83
CA PHE A 295 -3.06 27.94 2.81
C PHE A 295 -2.71 28.88 3.96
N PRO A 296 -2.50 30.20 3.74
CA PRO A 296 -1.98 31.11 4.77
C PRO A 296 -2.92 31.41 5.94
N LYS A 297 -3.93 30.61 6.22
CA LYS A 297 -4.86 30.84 7.33
C LYS A 297 -4.90 29.69 8.33
N LYS A 298 -4.34 29.97 9.51
CA LYS A 298 -4.39 29.22 10.78
C LYS A 298 -3.60 27.89 10.78
N VAL A 299 -2.36 28.05 11.13
CA VAL A 299 -1.46 26.94 11.45
C VAL A 299 -1.78 26.42 12.84
N SER A 300 -2.39 25.27 12.95
CA SER A 300 -2.20 24.33 14.06
C SER A 300 -1.04 23.41 13.65
N ARG A 301 -0.20 23.02 14.57
CA ARG A 301 1.06 22.31 14.27
C ARG A 301 0.77 20.87 13.87
N SER A 302 1.04 20.53 12.63
CA SER A 302 0.89 19.17 12.08
C SER A 302 2.24 18.46 12.02
N PRO A 303 2.31 17.15 12.23
CA PRO A 303 3.52 16.37 12.00
C PRO A 303 3.90 16.40 10.52
N ARG A 304 4.73 17.37 10.14
CA ARG A 304 5.19 17.57 8.75
C ARG A 304 6.16 16.50 8.26
N TYR A 305 6.48 15.53 9.08
CA TYR A 305 7.56 14.57 8.84
C TYR A 305 7.07 13.17 8.47
N PHE A 306 5.75 12.95 8.43
CA PHE A 306 5.13 11.68 8.07
C PHE A 306 4.29 11.83 6.81
#